data_2fbe4de9570357f9661dfe465d25deaa
#
_entry.id   2fbe4de9570357f9661dfe465d25deaa
#
_cell.length_a   1.000
_cell.length_b   1.000
_cell.length_c   1.000
_cell.angle_alpha   90.00
_cell.angle_beta   90.00
_cell.angle_gamma   90.00
#
_symmetry.space_group_name_H-M   'P 1'
#
loop_
_entity.id
_entity.type
_entity.pdbx_description
1 polymer ?
#
loop_
_entity_poly.entity_id
_entity_poly.type
_entity_poly.pdbx_seq_one_letter_code
_entity_poly.pdbx_strand_id
1 'polypeptide(L)'
;TKAEEDIDKLAETMYRYADLCALTGGMENEKKANDAYKFVAEALPDRFTYVFKYALQKIGLEDSDTMEWLDKCQKLSFDEKSLVQVLNIKSTLARHHQKDYIKALEYDINALEILSNKNISMPSGDYYAIYHQTFYSMGKTYEAMNEFKEAKEIYEDQIKEISEEIADSDNQLFINIQSSQLANIYSSLTDIYKKEGNVSKVNELSEKLFELNKKNAGDNEEAILEAEIGRQEYLFHQAVEKADYKLAAGSIKEILAKAEKLYKMRPLSRAYWYALWNFAYISVSTETEPENFLTTIKAFEDKVANELKINSEEQKTSLLYNIEKQYILYYSKNGNKPEERKHVEQAYQYAEKLNLLNPARFVLEIISAQASYIDMLLELSEHDKALKAAIDLEALYTMQGVWGFQDLRTENSIGTAMVCGGLYELGVEHLEKVKKDREKHLKQKPNDVDMMGSITTTYNNLSLGYGKLKKYAKALEVQKKAYEIIKTLYPHNKAQLGTNYLLMTLNTSIAYYQNSNNAEALKFLQEAENIANELKELNQLFSSYPLVVRFAKGDLLAKLSQPGSEELLKTGLEYKSGTLPNDAVLLYLINDYRTNNNSIYRK
;
A
#
# COMPACT_ATOMS: atom_id res chain seq x y z
N THR A 1 -55.25 5.61 10.31
CA THR A 1 -55.60 6.43 11.51
C THR A 1 -54.68 7.66 11.58
N LYS A 2 -55.04 8.70 12.36
CA LYS A 2 -54.18 9.90 12.54
C LYS A 2 -52.78 9.54 13.08
N ALA A 3 -52.69 8.52 13.90
CA ALA A 3 -51.42 8.02 14.44
C ALA A 3 -50.54 7.38 13.34
N GLU A 4 -51.10 6.70 12.37
CA GLU A 4 -50.36 6.14 11.21
C GLU A 4 -49.84 7.26 10.30
N GLU A 5 -50.64 8.31 10.04
CA GLU A 5 -50.22 9.48 9.27
C GLU A 5 -49.06 10.25 9.96
N ASP A 6 -49.06 10.31 11.31
CA ASP A 6 -48.01 10.96 12.08
C ASP A 6 -46.71 10.13 12.05
N ILE A 7 -46.81 8.80 12.06
CA ILE A 7 -45.66 7.89 11.90
C ILE A 7 -45.07 8.00 10.48
N ASP A 8 -45.90 8.01 9.43
CA ASP A 8 -45.43 8.17 8.05
C ASP A 8 -44.72 9.49 7.82
N LYS A 9 -45.21 10.61 8.40
CA LYS A 9 -44.57 11.92 8.31
C LYS A 9 -43.23 11.97 9.08
N LEU A 10 -43.18 11.35 10.25
CA LEU A 10 -41.94 11.26 11.02
C LEU A 10 -40.90 10.42 10.28
N ALA A 11 -41.30 9.28 9.75
CA ALA A 11 -40.42 8.40 8.96
C ALA A 11 -39.86 9.11 7.72
N GLU A 12 -40.68 9.83 6.98
CA GLU A 12 -40.25 10.63 5.82
C GLU A 12 -39.22 11.70 6.23
N THR A 13 -39.46 12.39 7.36
CA THR A 13 -38.54 13.41 7.87
C THR A 13 -37.22 12.79 8.28
N MET A 14 -37.25 11.67 9.00
CA MET A 14 -36.04 10.95 9.43
C MET A 14 -35.27 10.36 8.24
N TYR A 15 -35.97 9.89 7.23
CA TYR A 15 -35.36 9.40 6.00
C TYR A 15 -34.59 10.50 5.26
N ARG A 16 -35.21 11.69 5.08
CA ARG A 16 -34.54 12.85 4.48
C ARG A 16 -33.37 13.34 5.31
N TYR A 17 -33.49 13.31 6.65
CA TYR A 17 -32.36 13.60 7.54
C TYR A 17 -31.22 12.62 7.36
N ALA A 18 -31.51 11.32 7.24
CA ALA A 18 -30.51 10.30 6.98
C ALA A 18 -29.79 10.51 5.65
N ASP A 19 -30.56 10.79 4.55
CA ASP A 19 -29.98 11.13 3.25
C ASP A 19 -29.06 12.36 3.32
N LEU A 20 -29.45 13.39 4.04
CA LEU A 20 -28.62 14.60 4.24
C LEU A 20 -27.32 14.28 4.99
N CYS A 21 -27.40 13.47 6.06
CA CYS A 21 -26.24 13.03 6.81
C CYS A 21 -25.29 12.19 5.94
N ALA A 22 -25.84 11.24 5.16
CA ALA A 22 -25.05 10.41 4.24
C ALA A 22 -24.35 11.26 3.16
N LEU A 23 -25.02 12.29 2.62
CA LEU A 23 -24.45 13.21 1.62
C LEU A 23 -23.35 14.11 2.20
N THR A 24 -23.46 14.50 3.46
CA THR A 24 -22.45 15.36 4.12
C THR A 24 -21.18 14.59 4.49
N GLY A 25 -21.25 13.27 4.63
CA GLY A 25 -20.12 12.39 4.92
C GLY A 25 -19.49 12.59 6.31
N GLY A 26 -18.48 11.79 6.60
CA GLY A 26 -17.79 11.78 7.91
C GLY A 26 -18.43 10.82 8.92
N MET A 27 -17.60 10.19 9.77
CA MET A 27 -18.03 9.10 10.68
C MET A 27 -19.25 9.43 11.54
N GLU A 28 -19.31 10.64 12.07
CA GLU A 28 -20.45 11.05 12.92
C GLU A 28 -21.74 11.15 12.11
N ASN A 29 -21.68 11.70 10.89
CA ASN A 29 -22.81 11.79 10.00
C ASN A 29 -23.22 10.44 9.42
N GLU A 30 -22.26 9.56 9.12
CA GLU A 30 -22.54 8.18 8.69
C GLU A 30 -23.24 7.39 9.81
N LYS A 31 -22.83 7.55 11.06
CA LYS A 31 -23.51 6.97 12.21
C LYS A 31 -24.92 7.53 12.37
N LYS A 32 -25.09 8.84 12.28
CA LYS A 32 -26.41 9.50 12.33
C LYS A 32 -27.32 9.02 11.19
N ALA A 33 -26.78 8.86 9.99
CA ALA A 33 -27.50 8.32 8.84
C ALA A 33 -27.95 6.88 9.09
N ASN A 34 -27.03 6.04 9.57
CA ASN A 34 -27.35 4.64 9.91
C ASN A 34 -28.42 4.52 10.98
N ASP A 35 -28.31 5.26 12.07
CA ASP A 35 -29.29 5.25 13.16
C ASP A 35 -30.66 5.72 12.68
N ALA A 36 -30.71 6.76 11.83
CA ALA A 36 -31.96 7.27 11.27
C ALA A 36 -32.58 6.31 10.24
N TYR A 37 -31.80 5.71 9.34
CA TYR A 37 -32.31 4.67 8.42
C TYR A 37 -32.81 3.45 9.19
N LYS A 38 -32.10 3.01 10.23
CA LYS A 38 -32.52 1.93 11.11
C LYS A 38 -33.88 2.20 11.74
N PHE A 39 -34.01 3.38 12.36
CA PHE A 39 -35.24 3.81 12.98
C PHE A 39 -36.42 3.73 12.00
N VAL A 40 -36.26 4.24 10.77
CA VAL A 40 -37.32 4.24 9.74
C VAL A 40 -37.65 2.81 9.29
N ALA A 41 -36.63 1.97 9.06
CA ALA A 41 -36.84 0.58 8.64
C ALA A 41 -37.52 -0.29 9.73
N GLU A 42 -37.24 0.01 11.02
CA GLU A 42 -37.90 -0.68 12.14
C GLU A 42 -39.32 -0.15 12.41
N ALA A 43 -39.55 1.16 12.21
CA ALA A 43 -40.87 1.77 12.38
C ALA A 43 -41.85 1.37 11.28
N LEU A 44 -41.35 1.19 10.04
CA LEU A 44 -42.15 0.83 8.87
C LEU A 44 -41.55 -0.41 8.17
N PRO A 45 -41.59 -1.58 8.83
CA PRO A 45 -40.86 -2.80 8.37
C PRO A 45 -41.46 -3.41 7.08
N ASP A 46 -42.65 -3.01 6.69
CA ASP A 46 -43.33 -3.49 5.47
C ASP A 46 -43.10 -2.57 4.26
N ARG A 47 -42.34 -1.50 4.43
CA ARG A 47 -42.02 -0.56 3.34
C ARG A 47 -40.67 -0.89 2.72
N PHE A 48 -40.68 -1.51 1.55
CA PHE A 48 -39.48 -1.91 0.80
C PHE A 48 -38.42 -0.82 0.74
N THR A 49 -38.78 0.39 0.32
CA THR A 49 -37.85 1.51 0.13
C THR A 49 -37.01 1.79 1.38
N TYR A 50 -37.62 1.81 2.56
CA TYR A 50 -36.91 2.10 3.81
C TYR A 50 -36.04 0.96 4.28
N VAL A 51 -36.58 -0.28 4.19
CA VAL A 51 -35.83 -1.49 4.55
C VAL A 51 -34.62 -1.68 3.62
N PHE A 52 -34.81 -1.44 2.32
CA PHE A 52 -33.77 -1.55 1.31
C PHE A 52 -32.66 -0.50 1.49
N LYS A 53 -33.03 0.74 1.77
CA LYS A 53 -32.04 1.81 2.01
C LYS A 53 -31.18 1.53 3.24
N TYR A 54 -31.79 1.01 4.32
CA TYR A 54 -31.04 0.60 5.50
C TYR A 54 -30.11 -0.59 5.20
N ALA A 55 -30.59 -1.59 4.46
CA ALA A 55 -29.75 -2.72 4.03
C ALA A 55 -28.53 -2.25 3.21
N LEU A 56 -28.72 -1.27 2.30
CA LEU A 56 -27.61 -0.67 1.54
C LEU A 56 -26.60 0.04 2.44
N GLN A 57 -27.06 0.79 3.43
CA GLN A 57 -26.19 1.48 4.39
C GLN A 57 -25.33 0.49 5.18
N LYS A 58 -25.90 -0.65 5.57
CA LYS A 58 -25.17 -1.70 6.31
C LYS A 58 -24.07 -2.37 5.47
N ILE A 59 -24.21 -2.44 4.15
CA ILE A 59 -23.14 -2.94 3.27
C ILE A 59 -21.88 -2.07 3.41
N GLY A 60 -22.03 -0.75 3.44
CA GLY A 60 -20.93 0.19 3.62
C GLY A 60 -20.24 0.08 4.99
N LEU A 61 -20.93 -0.46 5.99
CA LEU A 61 -20.41 -0.67 7.35
C LEU A 61 -19.90 -2.10 7.61
N GLU A 62 -19.95 -2.98 6.61
CA GLU A 62 -19.55 -4.40 6.70
C GLU A 62 -20.25 -5.17 7.85
N ASP A 63 -21.50 -4.84 8.12
CA ASP A 63 -22.24 -5.35 9.28
C ASP A 63 -22.70 -6.79 9.05
N SER A 64 -22.55 -7.64 10.07
CA SER A 64 -22.76 -9.11 9.97
C SER A 64 -24.21 -9.53 9.67
N ASP A 65 -25.20 -8.69 10.00
CA ASP A 65 -26.63 -8.97 9.77
C ASP A 65 -27.17 -8.37 8.44
N THR A 66 -26.30 -7.83 7.60
CA THR A 66 -26.69 -7.23 6.30
C THR A 66 -27.48 -8.19 5.43
N MET A 67 -27.10 -9.47 5.41
CA MET A 67 -27.80 -10.48 4.63
C MET A 67 -29.25 -10.71 5.13
N GLU A 68 -29.49 -10.65 6.44
CA GLU A 68 -30.84 -10.78 7.00
C GLU A 68 -31.75 -9.64 6.55
N TRP A 69 -31.23 -8.41 6.46
CA TRP A 69 -31.97 -7.27 5.95
C TRP A 69 -32.23 -7.38 4.46
N LEU A 70 -31.30 -7.91 3.67
CA LEU A 70 -31.53 -8.20 2.26
C LEU A 70 -32.57 -9.32 2.06
N ASP A 71 -32.62 -10.31 2.95
CA ASP A 71 -33.67 -11.34 2.94
C ASP A 71 -35.08 -10.75 3.23
N LYS A 72 -35.15 -9.76 4.12
CA LYS A 72 -36.38 -8.97 4.33
C LYS A 72 -36.76 -8.18 3.06
N CYS A 73 -35.79 -7.50 2.46
CA CYS A 73 -36.01 -6.78 1.19
C CYS A 73 -36.53 -7.70 0.09
N GLN A 74 -35.97 -8.90 -0.04
CA GLN A 74 -36.43 -9.86 -1.04
C GLN A 74 -37.88 -10.28 -0.85
N LYS A 75 -38.32 -10.46 0.41
CA LYS A 75 -39.72 -10.77 0.72
C LYS A 75 -40.65 -9.60 0.49
N LEU A 76 -40.17 -8.38 0.61
CA LEU A 76 -40.93 -7.13 0.42
C LEU A 76 -40.90 -6.63 -1.03
N SER A 77 -40.12 -7.24 -1.91
CA SER A 77 -40.03 -6.85 -3.31
C SER A 77 -41.40 -6.98 -3.97
N PHE A 78 -41.88 -5.87 -4.55
CA PHE A 78 -43.23 -5.75 -5.08
C PHE A 78 -43.30 -5.82 -6.61
N ASP A 79 -42.12 -5.78 -7.27
CA ASP A 79 -41.96 -5.91 -8.71
C ASP A 79 -40.65 -6.65 -9.05
N GLU A 80 -40.51 -7.03 -10.31
CA GLU A 80 -39.32 -7.75 -10.79
C GLU A 80 -38.05 -6.90 -10.69
N LYS A 81 -38.16 -5.59 -10.90
CA LYS A 81 -37.01 -4.66 -10.80
C LYS A 81 -36.42 -4.68 -9.39
N SER A 82 -37.26 -4.49 -8.38
CA SER A 82 -36.83 -4.49 -6.98
C SER A 82 -36.24 -5.84 -6.55
N LEU A 83 -36.82 -6.94 -7.03
CA LEU A 83 -36.35 -8.28 -6.74
C LEU A 83 -34.96 -8.53 -7.35
N VAL A 84 -34.75 -8.21 -8.62
CA VAL A 84 -33.48 -8.36 -9.31
C VAL A 84 -32.39 -7.47 -8.68
N GLN A 85 -32.73 -6.24 -8.30
CA GLN A 85 -31.77 -5.37 -7.58
C GLN A 85 -31.30 -5.98 -6.26
N VAL A 86 -32.20 -6.56 -5.48
CA VAL A 86 -31.82 -7.26 -4.23
C VAL A 86 -30.92 -8.47 -4.52
N LEU A 87 -31.23 -9.26 -5.55
CA LEU A 87 -30.42 -10.42 -5.93
C LEU A 87 -28.99 -10.01 -6.37
N ASN A 88 -28.86 -8.96 -7.18
CA ASN A 88 -27.56 -8.44 -7.60
C ASN A 88 -26.71 -7.96 -6.41
N ILE A 89 -27.34 -7.34 -5.41
CA ILE A 89 -26.65 -6.93 -4.18
C ILE A 89 -26.23 -8.14 -3.35
N LYS A 90 -27.10 -9.15 -3.23
CA LYS A 90 -26.75 -10.41 -2.55
C LYS A 90 -25.60 -11.13 -3.24
N SER A 91 -25.57 -11.17 -4.57
CA SER A 91 -24.45 -11.71 -5.34
C SER A 91 -23.14 -10.97 -5.00
N THR A 92 -23.17 -9.64 -5.02
CA THR A 92 -22.01 -8.82 -4.67
C THR A 92 -21.51 -9.09 -3.25
N LEU A 93 -22.41 -9.19 -2.27
CA LEU A 93 -22.08 -9.48 -0.89
C LEU A 93 -21.49 -10.89 -0.72
N ALA A 94 -22.10 -11.90 -1.35
CA ALA A 94 -21.61 -13.27 -1.34
C ALA A 94 -20.19 -13.36 -1.92
N ARG A 95 -19.95 -12.67 -3.03
CA ARG A 95 -18.63 -12.62 -3.69
C ARG A 95 -17.55 -11.93 -2.86
N HIS A 96 -17.81 -10.72 -2.35
CA HIS A 96 -16.80 -9.89 -1.73
C HIS A 96 -16.57 -10.18 -0.25
N HIS A 97 -17.64 -10.34 0.53
CA HIS A 97 -17.52 -10.50 1.99
C HIS A 97 -17.51 -11.96 2.43
N GLN A 98 -18.34 -12.81 1.82
CA GLN A 98 -18.43 -14.22 2.22
C GLN A 98 -17.49 -15.12 1.42
N LYS A 99 -16.99 -14.65 0.25
CA LYS A 99 -16.21 -15.45 -0.71
C LYS A 99 -16.93 -16.75 -1.15
N ASP A 100 -18.25 -16.73 -1.09
CA ASP A 100 -19.13 -17.80 -1.54
C ASP A 100 -19.53 -17.56 -3.00
N TYR A 101 -18.63 -17.91 -3.89
CA TYR A 101 -18.78 -17.65 -5.33
C TYR A 101 -19.92 -18.46 -5.96
N ILE A 102 -20.19 -19.66 -5.45
CA ILE A 102 -21.28 -20.50 -5.95
C ILE A 102 -22.61 -19.81 -5.66
N LYS A 103 -22.79 -19.34 -4.43
CA LYS A 103 -24.00 -18.63 -4.03
C LYS A 103 -24.14 -17.30 -4.74
N ALA A 104 -23.05 -16.61 -5.05
CA ALA A 104 -23.07 -15.41 -5.87
C ALA A 104 -23.62 -15.71 -7.28
N LEU A 105 -23.13 -16.78 -7.94
CA LEU A 105 -23.64 -17.21 -9.24
C LEU A 105 -25.11 -17.64 -9.18
N GLU A 106 -25.55 -18.32 -8.11
CA GLU A 106 -26.96 -18.67 -7.92
C GLU A 106 -27.84 -17.44 -7.89
N TYR A 107 -27.44 -16.36 -7.21
CA TYR A 107 -28.18 -15.10 -7.20
C TYR A 107 -28.20 -14.43 -8.56
N ASP A 108 -27.08 -14.41 -9.29
CA ASP A 108 -27.00 -13.83 -10.64
C ASP A 108 -27.87 -14.62 -11.63
N ILE A 109 -27.86 -15.96 -11.58
CA ILE A 109 -28.71 -16.83 -12.42
C ILE A 109 -30.21 -16.59 -12.12
N ASN A 110 -30.59 -16.57 -10.85
CA ASN A 110 -31.96 -16.28 -10.46
C ASN A 110 -32.43 -14.91 -10.97
N ALA A 111 -31.56 -13.91 -10.92
CA ALA A 111 -31.86 -12.57 -11.47
C ALA A 111 -32.07 -12.61 -12.98
N LEU A 112 -31.23 -13.34 -13.73
CA LEU A 112 -31.35 -13.52 -15.17
C LEU A 112 -32.61 -14.33 -15.56
N GLU A 113 -33.00 -15.35 -14.78
CA GLU A 113 -34.24 -16.08 -14.99
C GLU A 113 -35.48 -15.18 -14.89
N ILE A 114 -35.51 -14.26 -13.90
CA ILE A 114 -36.56 -13.26 -13.78
C ILE A 114 -36.58 -12.36 -15.01
N LEU A 115 -35.39 -11.84 -15.42
CA LEU A 115 -35.25 -10.95 -16.57
C LEU A 115 -35.60 -11.62 -17.92
N SER A 116 -35.47 -12.94 -18.02
CA SER A 116 -35.80 -13.69 -19.23
C SER A 116 -37.30 -13.89 -19.44
N ASN A 117 -38.14 -13.53 -18.46
CA ASN A 117 -39.58 -13.67 -18.56
C ASN A 117 -40.16 -12.66 -19.56
N LYS A 118 -40.79 -13.15 -20.64
CA LYS A 118 -41.39 -12.32 -21.71
C LYS A 118 -42.47 -11.36 -21.23
N ASN A 119 -43.02 -11.55 -20.04
CA ASN A 119 -44.13 -10.74 -19.49
C ASN A 119 -43.61 -9.70 -18.46
N ILE A 120 -42.32 -9.41 -18.43
CA ILE A 120 -41.76 -8.47 -17.48
C ILE A 120 -42.31 -7.05 -17.70
N SER A 121 -42.84 -6.45 -16.65
CA SER A 121 -43.39 -5.08 -16.68
C SER A 121 -42.36 -4.07 -16.21
N MET A 122 -41.34 -3.86 -17.04
CA MET A 122 -40.22 -2.93 -16.73
C MET A 122 -40.01 -1.99 -17.91
N PRO A 123 -39.74 -0.68 -17.68
CA PRO A 123 -39.30 0.22 -18.74
C PRO A 123 -38.05 -0.31 -19.44
N SER A 124 -37.99 -0.22 -20.77
CA SER A 124 -36.88 -0.79 -21.55
C SER A 124 -35.49 -0.31 -21.09
N GLY A 125 -35.36 0.97 -20.74
CA GLY A 125 -34.08 1.51 -20.24
C GLY A 125 -33.65 0.90 -18.91
N ASP A 126 -34.58 0.68 -17.98
CA ASP A 126 -34.30 0.00 -16.70
C ASP A 126 -33.97 -1.47 -16.92
N TYR A 127 -34.68 -2.13 -17.84
CA TYR A 127 -34.45 -3.53 -18.20
C TYR A 127 -33.03 -3.75 -18.69
N TYR A 128 -32.57 -3.03 -19.70
CA TYR A 128 -31.24 -3.17 -20.26
C TYR A 128 -30.13 -2.83 -19.23
N ALA A 129 -30.33 -1.77 -18.45
CA ALA A 129 -29.36 -1.39 -17.42
C ALA A 129 -29.15 -2.49 -16.38
N ILE A 130 -30.26 -3.11 -15.91
CA ILE A 130 -30.17 -4.17 -14.89
C ILE A 130 -29.70 -5.49 -15.50
N TYR A 131 -30.11 -5.81 -16.73
CA TYR A 131 -29.74 -7.02 -17.47
C TYR A 131 -28.21 -7.07 -17.64
N HIS A 132 -27.61 -6.02 -18.21
CA HIS A 132 -26.17 -5.96 -18.39
C HIS A 132 -25.40 -5.88 -17.06
N GLN A 133 -25.96 -5.20 -16.05
CA GLN A 133 -25.37 -5.19 -14.71
C GLN A 133 -25.32 -6.58 -14.09
N THR A 134 -26.33 -7.42 -14.33
CA THR A 134 -26.36 -8.81 -13.81
C THR A 134 -25.32 -9.68 -14.50
N PHE A 135 -25.16 -9.59 -15.84
CA PHE A 135 -24.10 -10.29 -16.56
C PHE A 135 -22.70 -9.80 -16.14
N TYR A 136 -22.55 -8.48 -15.94
CA TYR A 136 -21.31 -7.94 -15.42
C TYR A 136 -20.98 -8.51 -14.03
N SER A 137 -21.98 -8.60 -13.14
CA SER A 137 -21.80 -9.23 -11.82
C SER A 137 -21.37 -10.68 -11.92
N MET A 138 -21.99 -11.47 -12.83
CA MET A 138 -21.61 -12.86 -13.10
C MET A 138 -20.17 -12.97 -13.61
N GLY A 139 -19.77 -12.14 -14.56
CA GLY A 139 -18.38 -12.05 -15.04
C GLY A 139 -17.39 -11.75 -13.92
N LYS A 140 -17.71 -10.80 -13.02
CA LYS A 140 -16.90 -10.50 -11.84
C LYS A 140 -16.80 -11.68 -10.86
N THR A 141 -17.82 -12.52 -10.78
CA THR A 141 -17.78 -13.73 -9.95
C THR A 141 -16.84 -14.77 -10.55
N TYR A 142 -16.88 -15.00 -11.87
CA TYR A 142 -15.91 -15.87 -12.54
C TYR A 142 -14.47 -15.33 -12.45
N GLU A 143 -14.26 -14.00 -12.56
CA GLU A 143 -12.94 -13.42 -12.28
C GLU A 143 -12.43 -13.75 -10.87
N ALA A 144 -13.30 -13.66 -9.86
CA ALA A 144 -12.95 -13.94 -8.47
C ALA A 144 -12.62 -15.43 -8.23
N MET A 145 -13.20 -16.32 -9.04
CA MET A 145 -12.88 -17.76 -9.08
C MET A 145 -11.60 -18.06 -9.88
N ASN A 146 -11.02 -17.08 -10.58
CA ASN A 146 -9.95 -17.22 -11.58
C ASN A 146 -10.37 -18.03 -12.82
N GLU A 147 -11.66 -18.19 -13.09
CA GLU A 147 -12.22 -18.80 -14.28
C GLU A 147 -12.29 -17.74 -15.41
N PHE A 148 -11.09 -17.34 -15.89
CA PHE A 148 -10.95 -16.21 -16.81
C PHE A 148 -11.54 -16.48 -18.20
N LYS A 149 -11.66 -17.74 -18.59
CA LYS A 149 -12.27 -18.10 -19.87
C LYS A 149 -13.77 -17.75 -19.87
N GLU A 150 -14.49 -18.18 -18.85
CA GLU A 150 -15.92 -17.95 -18.67
C GLU A 150 -16.21 -16.46 -18.50
N ALA A 151 -15.38 -15.76 -17.71
CA ALA A 151 -15.49 -14.31 -17.56
C ALA A 151 -15.34 -13.57 -18.90
N LYS A 152 -14.36 -13.95 -19.74
CA LYS A 152 -14.13 -13.34 -21.06
C LYS A 152 -15.29 -13.60 -22.01
N GLU A 153 -15.81 -14.81 -22.07
CA GLU A 153 -16.96 -15.16 -22.92
C GLU A 153 -18.16 -14.26 -22.59
N ILE A 154 -18.51 -14.12 -21.31
CA ILE A 154 -19.60 -13.24 -20.87
C ILE A 154 -19.33 -11.78 -21.28
N TYR A 155 -18.13 -11.27 -21.03
CA TYR A 155 -17.81 -9.87 -21.32
C TYR A 155 -17.77 -9.57 -22.82
N GLU A 156 -17.27 -10.49 -23.65
CA GLU A 156 -17.22 -10.34 -25.11
C GLU A 156 -18.63 -10.35 -25.71
N ASP A 157 -19.53 -11.22 -25.22
CA ASP A 157 -20.94 -11.23 -25.62
C ASP A 157 -21.62 -9.92 -25.23
N GLN A 158 -21.40 -9.43 -24.00
CA GLN A 158 -21.97 -8.17 -23.54
C GLN A 158 -21.45 -6.95 -24.32
N ILE A 159 -20.18 -6.92 -24.71
CA ILE A 159 -19.63 -5.86 -25.58
C ILE A 159 -20.40 -5.80 -26.88
N LYS A 160 -20.69 -6.95 -27.50
CA LYS A 160 -21.42 -7.03 -28.76
C LYS A 160 -22.85 -6.51 -28.60
N GLU A 161 -23.60 -7.03 -27.62
CA GLU A 161 -24.99 -6.64 -27.36
C GLU A 161 -25.10 -5.14 -27.07
N ILE A 162 -24.33 -4.63 -26.12
CA ILE A 162 -24.34 -3.20 -25.74
C ILE A 162 -23.96 -2.30 -26.93
N SER A 163 -22.98 -2.72 -27.76
CA SER A 163 -22.56 -1.94 -28.91
C SER A 163 -23.65 -1.84 -29.97
N GLU A 164 -24.41 -2.94 -30.22
CA GLU A 164 -25.57 -2.97 -31.10
C GLU A 164 -26.70 -2.06 -30.56
N GLU A 165 -27.02 -2.15 -29.27
CA GLU A 165 -28.03 -1.31 -28.61
C GLU A 165 -27.72 0.18 -28.66
N ILE A 166 -26.41 0.56 -28.45
CA ILE A 166 -25.96 1.96 -28.57
C ILE A 166 -26.12 2.46 -30.01
N ALA A 167 -25.82 1.60 -31.01
CA ALA A 167 -25.90 1.96 -32.41
C ALA A 167 -27.36 2.19 -32.88
N ASP A 168 -28.31 1.45 -32.29
CA ASP A 168 -29.74 1.50 -32.65
C ASP A 168 -30.53 2.55 -31.84
N SER A 169 -29.89 3.28 -30.92
CA SER A 169 -30.58 4.23 -30.02
C SER A 169 -30.26 5.68 -30.33
N ASP A 170 -31.31 6.51 -30.39
CA ASP A 170 -31.21 7.98 -30.43
C ASP A 170 -31.33 8.62 -29.03
N ASN A 171 -31.57 7.83 -27.99
CA ASN A 171 -31.72 8.33 -26.62
C ASN A 171 -30.38 8.54 -25.94
N GLN A 172 -29.93 9.79 -25.81
CA GLN A 172 -28.63 10.13 -25.24
C GLN A 172 -28.44 9.64 -23.80
N LEU A 173 -29.47 9.65 -22.95
CA LEU A 173 -29.38 9.14 -21.59
C LEU A 173 -29.15 7.63 -21.58
N PHE A 174 -29.85 6.89 -22.42
CA PHE A 174 -29.64 5.45 -22.59
C PHE A 174 -28.22 5.14 -23.09
N ILE A 175 -27.78 5.86 -24.15
CA ILE A 175 -26.41 5.74 -24.70
C ILE A 175 -25.37 5.96 -23.61
N ASN A 176 -25.53 6.97 -22.76
CA ASN A 176 -24.58 7.27 -21.68
C ASN A 176 -24.53 6.15 -20.62
N ILE A 177 -25.67 5.61 -20.24
CA ILE A 177 -25.75 4.48 -19.29
C ILE A 177 -25.05 3.26 -19.87
N GLN A 178 -25.38 2.86 -21.09
CA GLN A 178 -24.79 1.70 -21.75
C GLN A 178 -23.29 1.87 -22.01
N SER A 179 -22.86 3.07 -22.39
CA SER A 179 -21.44 3.39 -22.56
C SER A 179 -20.65 3.27 -21.25
N SER A 180 -21.26 3.62 -20.12
CA SER A 180 -20.62 3.46 -18.80
C SER A 180 -20.45 1.97 -18.44
N GLN A 181 -21.43 1.13 -18.77
CA GLN A 181 -21.32 -0.32 -18.58
C GLN A 181 -20.26 -0.92 -19.49
N LEU A 182 -20.21 -0.51 -20.75
CA LEU A 182 -19.20 -0.93 -21.71
C LEU A 182 -17.77 -0.56 -21.23
N ALA A 183 -17.61 0.63 -20.63
CA ALA A 183 -16.33 1.05 -20.04
C ALA A 183 -15.89 0.13 -18.88
N ASN A 184 -16.82 -0.26 -18.00
CA ASN A 184 -16.54 -1.21 -16.92
C ASN A 184 -16.11 -2.58 -17.46
N ILE A 185 -16.75 -3.07 -18.52
CA ILE A 185 -16.41 -4.34 -19.15
C ILE A 185 -15.03 -4.28 -19.80
N TYR A 186 -14.70 -3.20 -20.54
CA TYR A 186 -13.36 -3.02 -21.10
C TYR A 186 -12.28 -2.98 -20.03
N SER A 187 -12.54 -2.32 -18.89
CA SER A 187 -11.61 -2.30 -17.76
C SER A 187 -11.38 -3.71 -17.20
N SER A 188 -12.44 -4.48 -16.97
CA SER A 188 -12.36 -5.85 -16.44
C SER A 188 -11.60 -6.78 -17.40
N LEU A 189 -11.90 -6.74 -18.70
CA LEU A 189 -11.16 -7.51 -19.70
C LEU A 189 -9.68 -7.11 -19.77
N THR A 190 -9.38 -5.83 -19.65
CA THR A 190 -8.01 -5.33 -19.60
C THR A 190 -7.25 -5.94 -18.43
N ASP A 191 -7.87 -6.02 -17.25
CA ASP A 191 -7.25 -6.62 -16.06
C ASP A 191 -7.05 -8.13 -16.20
N ILE A 192 -7.99 -8.85 -16.83
CA ILE A 192 -7.81 -10.28 -17.15
C ILE A 192 -6.63 -10.47 -18.10
N TYR A 193 -6.58 -9.74 -19.22
CA TYR A 193 -5.50 -9.87 -20.18
C TYR A 193 -4.13 -9.42 -19.64
N LYS A 194 -4.08 -8.48 -18.68
CA LYS A 194 -2.86 -8.17 -17.92
C LYS A 194 -2.37 -9.38 -17.14
N LYS A 195 -3.27 -10.06 -16.40
CA LYS A 195 -2.92 -11.28 -15.64
C LYS A 195 -2.45 -12.41 -16.56
N GLU A 196 -2.98 -12.50 -17.79
CA GLU A 196 -2.56 -13.46 -18.80
C GLU A 196 -1.27 -13.04 -19.55
N GLY A 197 -0.77 -11.83 -19.35
CA GLY A 197 0.40 -11.29 -20.04
C GLY A 197 0.15 -10.94 -21.53
N ASN A 198 -1.10 -10.79 -21.94
CA ASN A 198 -1.47 -10.49 -23.33
C ASN A 198 -1.44 -8.98 -23.62
N VAL A 199 -0.24 -8.44 -23.78
CA VAL A 199 0.01 -7.01 -24.00
C VAL A 199 -0.76 -6.44 -25.21
N SER A 200 -0.92 -7.21 -26.29
CA SER A 200 -1.63 -6.75 -27.49
C SER A 200 -3.09 -6.45 -27.21
N LYS A 201 -3.78 -7.37 -26.51
CA LYS A 201 -5.19 -7.18 -26.13
C LYS A 201 -5.36 -6.07 -25.09
N VAL A 202 -4.44 -5.95 -24.15
CA VAL A 202 -4.43 -4.86 -23.17
C VAL A 202 -4.36 -3.49 -23.87
N ASN A 203 -3.47 -3.34 -24.87
CA ASN A 203 -3.35 -2.10 -25.65
C ASN A 203 -4.63 -1.80 -26.43
N GLU A 204 -5.18 -2.79 -27.14
CA GLU A 204 -6.42 -2.64 -27.92
C GLU A 204 -7.58 -2.16 -27.04
N LEU A 205 -7.80 -2.81 -25.89
CA LEU A 205 -8.91 -2.48 -24.99
C LEU A 205 -8.72 -1.14 -24.30
N SER A 206 -7.48 -0.79 -23.94
CA SER A 206 -7.18 0.52 -23.33
C SER A 206 -7.45 1.67 -24.29
N GLU A 207 -7.14 1.52 -25.59
CA GLU A 207 -7.48 2.54 -26.60
C GLU A 207 -9.01 2.61 -26.81
N LYS A 208 -9.72 1.48 -26.87
CA LYS A 208 -11.18 1.48 -26.95
C LYS A 208 -11.83 2.18 -25.76
N LEU A 209 -11.32 1.91 -24.56
CA LEU A 209 -11.78 2.57 -23.32
C LEU A 209 -11.54 4.09 -23.37
N PHE A 210 -10.36 4.50 -23.83
CA PHE A 210 -10.04 5.92 -23.97
C PHE A 210 -10.98 6.62 -24.96
N GLU A 211 -11.18 6.07 -26.16
CA GLU A 211 -12.05 6.66 -27.17
C GLU A 211 -13.52 6.71 -26.68
N LEU A 212 -13.98 5.70 -25.98
CA LEU A 212 -15.30 5.67 -25.37
C LEU A 212 -15.47 6.76 -24.31
N ASN A 213 -14.52 6.88 -23.39
CA ASN A 213 -14.54 7.90 -22.34
C ASN A 213 -14.51 9.31 -22.92
N LYS A 214 -13.68 9.53 -23.96
CA LYS A 214 -13.60 10.81 -24.65
C LYS A 214 -14.91 11.15 -25.38
N LYS A 215 -15.54 10.17 -26.03
CA LYS A 215 -16.86 10.34 -26.66
C LYS A 215 -17.93 10.69 -25.63
N ASN A 216 -17.95 10.00 -24.51
CA ASN A 216 -18.90 10.25 -23.43
C ASN A 216 -18.70 11.60 -22.74
N ALA A 217 -17.47 12.11 -22.72
CA ALA A 217 -17.14 13.42 -22.17
C ALA A 217 -17.79 14.58 -22.99
N GLY A 218 -18.02 14.38 -24.29
CA GLY A 218 -18.56 15.43 -25.18
C GLY A 218 -17.70 16.71 -25.10
N ASP A 219 -18.33 17.84 -24.78
CA ASP A 219 -17.67 19.13 -24.60
C ASP A 219 -17.26 19.41 -23.13
N ASN A 220 -17.38 18.43 -22.23
CA ASN A 220 -17.01 18.58 -20.84
C ASN A 220 -15.48 18.51 -20.68
N GLU A 221 -14.84 19.67 -20.52
CA GLU A 221 -13.38 19.79 -20.39
C GLU A 221 -12.81 18.98 -19.23
N GLU A 222 -13.52 18.90 -18.10
CA GLU A 222 -13.10 18.10 -16.92
C GLU A 222 -13.05 16.61 -17.27
N ALA A 223 -14.11 16.08 -17.89
CA ALA A 223 -14.18 14.67 -18.27
C ALA A 223 -13.18 14.32 -19.39
N ILE A 224 -12.91 15.24 -20.32
CA ILE A 224 -11.87 15.07 -21.33
C ILE A 224 -10.49 14.97 -20.68
N LEU A 225 -10.17 15.87 -19.74
CA LEU A 225 -8.91 15.84 -19.00
C LEU A 225 -8.76 14.53 -18.20
N GLU A 226 -9.81 14.03 -17.55
CA GLU A 226 -9.79 12.75 -16.84
C GLU A 226 -9.49 11.58 -17.79
N ALA A 227 -10.13 11.52 -18.95
CA ALA A 227 -9.89 10.49 -19.96
C ALA A 227 -8.44 10.53 -20.48
N GLU A 228 -7.93 11.72 -20.78
CA GLU A 228 -6.55 11.91 -21.25
C GLU A 228 -5.51 11.57 -20.17
N ILE A 229 -5.76 11.90 -18.92
CA ILE A 229 -4.92 11.51 -17.77
C ILE A 229 -4.89 9.99 -17.67
N GLY A 230 -6.05 9.32 -17.68
CA GLY A 230 -6.13 7.86 -17.60
C GLY A 230 -5.36 7.15 -18.72
N ARG A 231 -5.39 7.69 -19.94
CA ARG A 231 -4.57 7.17 -21.05
C ARG A 231 -3.08 7.31 -20.79
N GLN A 232 -2.65 8.47 -20.30
CA GLN A 232 -1.23 8.72 -20.01
C GLN A 232 -0.75 7.88 -18.81
N GLU A 233 -1.60 7.66 -17.81
CA GLU A 233 -1.32 6.74 -16.70
C GLU A 233 -1.07 5.31 -17.20
N TYR A 234 -1.88 4.86 -18.13
CA TYR A 234 -1.67 3.55 -18.77
C TYR A 234 -0.31 3.47 -19.49
N LEU A 235 0.05 4.47 -20.30
CA LEU A 235 1.34 4.53 -20.99
C LEU A 235 2.51 4.60 -20.00
N PHE A 236 2.35 5.37 -18.92
CA PHE A 236 3.31 5.46 -17.84
C PHE A 236 3.57 4.09 -17.20
N HIS A 237 2.52 3.35 -16.82
CA HIS A 237 2.70 2.01 -16.24
C HIS A 237 3.37 1.03 -17.18
N GLN A 238 3.01 1.03 -18.46
CA GLN A 238 3.69 0.20 -19.46
C GLN A 238 5.18 0.52 -19.60
N ALA A 239 5.52 1.81 -19.55
CA ALA A 239 6.90 2.24 -19.62
C ALA A 239 7.71 1.80 -18.40
N VAL A 240 7.12 1.91 -17.20
CA VAL A 240 7.74 1.44 -15.95
C VAL A 240 7.95 -0.08 -15.96
N GLU A 241 6.96 -0.86 -16.39
CA GLU A 241 7.07 -2.33 -16.49
C GLU A 241 8.18 -2.77 -17.44
N LYS A 242 8.41 -2.01 -18.52
CA LYS A 242 9.49 -2.25 -19.50
C LYS A 242 10.82 -1.63 -19.09
N ALA A 243 10.91 -1.00 -17.91
CA ALA A 243 12.05 -0.20 -17.48
C ALA A 243 12.44 0.92 -18.47
N ASP A 244 11.50 1.38 -19.30
CA ASP A 244 11.67 2.55 -20.17
C ASP A 244 11.36 3.84 -19.40
N TYR A 245 12.28 4.19 -18.51
CA TYR A 245 12.11 5.36 -17.64
C TYR A 245 12.09 6.69 -18.40
N LYS A 246 12.63 6.75 -19.62
CA LYS A 246 12.56 7.95 -20.45
C LYS A 246 11.15 8.20 -20.94
N LEU A 247 10.47 7.16 -21.42
CA LEU A 247 9.07 7.23 -21.82
C LEU A 247 8.18 7.49 -20.60
N ALA A 248 8.43 6.82 -19.47
CA ALA A 248 7.72 7.05 -18.22
C ALA A 248 7.83 8.52 -17.75
N ALA A 249 9.03 9.12 -17.82
CA ALA A 249 9.23 10.52 -17.49
C ALA A 249 8.47 11.48 -18.42
N GLY A 250 8.36 11.15 -19.71
CA GLY A 250 7.53 11.90 -20.66
C GLY A 250 6.06 11.85 -20.30
N SER A 251 5.52 10.64 -20.08
CA SER A 251 4.12 10.43 -19.74
C SER A 251 3.73 11.12 -18.43
N ILE A 252 4.57 11.05 -17.39
CA ILE A 252 4.25 11.67 -16.09
C ILE A 252 4.27 13.22 -16.17
N LYS A 253 5.10 13.82 -17.00
CA LYS A 253 5.08 15.28 -17.24
C LYS A 253 3.77 15.72 -17.90
N GLU A 254 3.26 14.94 -18.85
CA GLU A 254 1.96 15.21 -19.49
C GLU A 254 0.80 15.04 -18.50
N ILE A 255 0.85 13.99 -17.66
CA ILE A 255 -0.14 13.77 -16.60
C ILE A 255 -0.15 14.98 -15.65
N LEU A 256 1.01 15.43 -15.18
CA LEU A 256 1.12 16.59 -14.28
C LEU A 256 0.50 17.86 -14.89
N ALA A 257 0.80 18.15 -16.16
CA ALA A 257 0.28 19.34 -16.81
C ALA A 257 -1.26 19.31 -16.94
N LYS A 258 -1.84 18.14 -17.24
CA LYS A 258 -3.29 17.94 -17.33
C LYS A 258 -3.95 17.94 -15.95
N ALA A 259 -3.34 17.25 -15.00
CA ALA A 259 -3.81 17.16 -13.62
C ALA A 259 -3.78 18.54 -12.91
N GLU A 260 -2.84 19.41 -13.25
CA GLU A 260 -2.83 20.79 -12.76
C GLU A 260 -4.01 21.61 -13.29
N LYS A 261 -4.40 21.41 -14.56
CA LYS A 261 -5.62 22.04 -15.11
C LYS A 261 -6.86 21.53 -14.41
N LEU A 262 -6.97 20.20 -14.25
CA LEU A 262 -8.09 19.55 -13.54
C LEU A 262 -8.17 20.03 -12.09
N TYR A 263 -7.04 20.20 -11.42
CA TYR A 263 -6.96 20.71 -10.05
C TYR A 263 -7.51 22.15 -9.94
N LYS A 264 -7.27 23.01 -10.92
CA LYS A 264 -7.84 24.39 -10.95
C LYS A 264 -9.37 24.38 -11.09
N MET A 265 -9.92 23.37 -11.75
CA MET A 265 -11.36 23.17 -11.93
C MET A 265 -11.99 22.46 -10.71
N ARG A 266 -11.34 21.42 -10.22
CA ARG A 266 -11.76 20.60 -9.07
C ARG A 266 -10.60 20.44 -8.08
N PRO A 267 -10.45 21.34 -7.11
CA PRO A 267 -9.49 21.20 -6.02
C PRO A 267 -9.70 19.83 -5.32
N LEU A 268 -8.62 19.15 -4.97
CA LEU A 268 -8.59 17.80 -4.39
C LEU A 268 -8.73 16.65 -5.40
N SER A 269 -8.56 16.88 -6.69
CA SER A 269 -8.51 15.80 -7.68
C SER A 269 -7.42 14.79 -7.34
N ARG A 270 -7.80 13.50 -7.26
CA ARG A 270 -6.88 12.38 -7.02
C ARG A 270 -5.78 12.30 -8.09
N ALA A 271 -6.10 12.69 -9.31
CA ALA A 271 -5.17 12.65 -10.43
C ALA A 271 -3.90 13.50 -10.18
N TYR A 272 -4.03 14.67 -9.55
CA TYR A 272 -2.88 15.52 -9.25
C TYR A 272 -1.93 14.87 -8.23
N TRP A 273 -2.47 14.23 -7.20
CA TRP A 273 -1.72 13.47 -6.20
C TRP A 273 -0.98 12.30 -6.79
N TYR A 274 -1.70 11.53 -7.57
CA TYR A 274 -1.16 10.35 -8.23
C TYR A 274 -0.01 10.75 -9.17
N ALA A 275 -0.20 11.84 -9.92
CA ALA A 275 0.83 12.38 -10.80
C ALA A 275 2.10 12.82 -10.03
N LEU A 276 1.92 13.51 -8.90
CA LEU A 276 3.06 13.92 -8.05
C LEU A 276 3.78 12.71 -7.45
N TRP A 277 3.03 11.71 -6.99
CA TRP A 277 3.59 10.47 -6.46
C TRP A 277 4.48 9.77 -7.49
N ASN A 278 3.97 9.58 -8.69
CA ASN A 278 4.71 8.92 -9.76
C ASN A 278 5.85 9.76 -10.29
N PHE A 279 5.72 11.09 -10.29
CA PHE A 279 6.80 11.99 -10.65
C PHE A 279 7.97 11.88 -9.66
N ALA A 280 7.69 11.80 -8.36
CA ALA A 280 8.70 11.54 -7.35
C ALA A 280 9.44 10.22 -7.60
N TYR A 281 8.68 9.15 -7.85
CA TYR A 281 9.23 7.84 -8.15
C TYR A 281 10.17 7.84 -9.36
N ILE A 282 9.74 8.45 -10.47
CA ILE A 282 10.52 8.49 -11.71
C ILE A 282 11.74 9.44 -11.59
N SER A 283 11.58 10.63 -11.00
CA SER A 283 12.69 11.58 -10.81
C SER A 283 13.86 10.97 -10.07
N VAL A 284 13.56 10.02 -9.19
CA VAL A 284 14.55 9.29 -8.45
C VAL A 284 15.14 8.11 -9.22
N SER A 285 14.34 7.47 -10.09
CA SER A 285 14.79 6.31 -10.86
C SER A 285 15.64 6.67 -12.07
N THR A 286 15.55 7.92 -12.54
CA THR A 286 16.18 8.38 -13.80
C THR A 286 17.30 9.39 -13.61
N GLU A 287 17.61 9.82 -12.38
CA GLU A 287 18.54 10.92 -12.07
C GLU A 287 18.19 12.25 -12.80
N THR A 288 16.98 12.36 -13.35
CA THR A 288 16.56 13.53 -14.12
C THR A 288 15.76 14.51 -13.26
N GLU A 289 16.32 15.73 -13.13
CA GLU A 289 15.66 16.94 -12.60
C GLU A 289 15.11 16.86 -11.16
N PRO A 290 15.93 16.48 -10.14
CA PRO A 290 15.48 16.47 -8.74
C PRO A 290 14.99 17.85 -8.24
N GLU A 291 15.55 18.95 -8.75
CA GLU A 291 15.18 20.32 -8.35
C GLU A 291 13.74 20.68 -8.73
N ASN A 292 13.25 20.18 -9.87
CA ASN A 292 11.88 20.41 -10.30
C ASN A 292 10.86 19.70 -9.40
N PHE A 293 11.20 18.51 -8.89
CA PHE A 293 10.36 17.79 -7.93
C PHE A 293 10.17 18.61 -6.65
N LEU A 294 11.25 19.03 -6.01
CA LEU A 294 11.19 19.81 -4.76
C LEU A 294 10.41 21.12 -4.94
N THR A 295 10.61 21.81 -6.05
CA THR A 295 9.86 23.03 -6.37
C THR A 295 8.38 22.75 -6.52
N THR A 296 8.02 21.67 -7.20
CA THR A 296 6.62 21.29 -7.45
C THR A 296 5.91 20.87 -6.16
N ILE A 297 6.54 20.02 -5.35
CA ILE A 297 5.93 19.53 -4.11
C ILE A 297 5.78 20.65 -3.08
N LYS A 298 6.76 21.57 -3.00
CA LYS A 298 6.69 22.73 -2.12
C LYS A 298 5.59 23.70 -2.54
N ALA A 299 5.46 23.99 -3.84
CA ALA A 299 4.37 24.82 -4.34
C ALA A 299 2.99 24.22 -4.02
N PHE A 300 2.89 22.89 -4.00
CA PHE A 300 1.67 22.23 -3.62
C PHE A 300 1.44 22.28 -2.09
N GLU A 301 2.46 22.06 -1.27
CA GLU A 301 2.40 22.23 0.18
C GLU A 301 1.90 23.64 0.54
N ASP A 302 2.44 24.67 -0.09
CA ASP A 302 2.02 26.06 0.11
C ASP A 302 0.54 26.28 -0.27
N LYS A 303 0.05 25.64 -1.34
CA LYS A 303 -1.36 25.68 -1.72
C LYS A 303 -2.26 25.01 -0.68
N VAL A 304 -1.88 23.81 -0.19
CA VAL A 304 -2.62 23.11 0.87
C VAL A 304 -2.66 23.93 2.15
N ALA A 305 -1.58 24.60 2.51
CA ALA A 305 -1.49 25.39 3.71
C ALA A 305 -2.33 26.68 3.63
N ASN A 306 -2.34 27.38 2.47
CA ASN A 306 -2.76 28.78 2.38
C ASN A 306 -3.94 29.05 1.43
N GLU A 307 -4.16 28.24 0.40
CA GLU A 307 -5.10 28.58 -0.69
C GLU A 307 -6.35 27.68 -0.69
N LEU A 308 -6.25 26.48 -0.16
CA LEU A 308 -7.38 25.54 -0.21
C LEU A 308 -8.41 25.88 0.84
N LYS A 309 -9.63 26.17 0.41
CA LYS A 309 -10.84 26.15 1.23
C LYS A 309 -11.18 24.70 1.60
N ILE A 310 -10.27 24.05 2.32
CA ILE A 310 -10.49 22.70 2.83
C ILE A 310 -11.37 22.85 4.07
N ASN A 311 -12.63 22.47 3.98
CA ASN A 311 -13.61 22.60 5.06
C ASN A 311 -13.41 21.54 6.16
N SER A 312 -12.53 20.53 5.94
CA SER A 312 -12.29 19.44 6.87
C SER A 312 -10.83 19.39 7.29
N GLU A 313 -10.59 19.44 8.59
CA GLU A 313 -9.25 19.25 9.19
C GLU A 313 -8.67 17.87 8.85
N GLU A 314 -9.54 16.85 8.77
CA GLU A 314 -9.17 15.51 8.35
C GLU A 314 -8.57 15.50 6.92
N GLN A 315 -9.27 16.13 5.97
CA GLN A 315 -8.80 16.22 4.59
C GLN A 315 -7.46 16.97 4.49
N LYS A 316 -7.35 18.11 5.17
CA LYS A 316 -6.11 18.89 5.19
C LYS A 316 -4.94 18.09 5.77
N THR A 317 -5.16 17.42 6.90
CA THR A 317 -4.12 16.61 7.55
C THR A 317 -3.72 15.41 6.69
N SER A 318 -4.69 14.75 6.01
CA SER A 318 -4.42 13.66 5.08
C SER A 318 -3.57 14.11 3.88
N LEU A 319 -3.82 15.29 3.36
CA LEU A 319 -3.02 15.87 2.29
C LEU A 319 -1.57 16.14 2.75
N LEU A 320 -1.40 16.77 3.90
CA LEU A 320 -0.07 17.04 4.46
C LEU A 320 0.69 15.74 4.76
N TYR A 321 0.03 14.73 5.31
CA TYR A 321 0.61 13.40 5.49
C TYR A 321 1.15 12.81 4.18
N ASN A 322 0.37 12.90 3.10
CA ASN A 322 0.79 12.40 1.81
C ASN A 322 1.96 13.20 1.20
N ILE A 323 2.03 14.51 1.44
CA ILE A 323 3.17 15.36 1.05
C ILE A 323 4.45 14.88 1.75
N GLU A 324 4.39 14.65 3.06
CA GLU A 324 5.54 14.15 3.82
C GLU A 324 6.04 12.81 3.28
N LYS A 325 5.14 11.90 2.90
CA LYS A 325 5.52 10.63 2.25
C LYS A 325 6.29 10.84 0.94
N GLN A 326 5.98 11.89 0.18
CA GLN A 326 6.73 12.21 -1.04
C GLN A 326 8.14 12.71 -0.72
N TYR A 327 8.28 13.58 0.28
CA TYR A 327 9.59 14.03 0.74
C TYR A 327 10.44 12.86 1.27
N ILE A 328 9.84 11.96 2.04
CA ILE A 328 10.52 10.75 2.55
C ILE A 328 11.05 9.93 1.37
N LEU A 329 10.22 9.64 0.37
CA LEU A 329 10.61 8.86 -0.81
C LEU A 329 11.78 9.53 -1.55
N TYR A 330 11.68 10.83 -1.78
CA TYR A 330 12.69 11.62 -2.46
C TYR A 330 14.03 11.63 -1.72
N TYR A 331 14.03 11.97 -0.42
CA TYR A 331 15.26 12.07 0.36
C TYR A 331 15.87 10.70 0.69
N SER A 332 15.06 9.68 0.88
CA SER A 332 15.54 8.30 1.05
C SER A 332 16.38 7.84 -0.13
N LYS A 333 15.87 8.06 -1.33
CA LYS A 333 16.56 7.64 -2.54
C LYS A 333 17.78 8.51 -2.90
N ASN A 334 17.76 9.78 -2.57
CA ASN A 334 18.92 10.67 -2.73
C ASN A 334 19.93 10.54 -1.58
N GLY A 335 19.70 9.63 -0.64
CA GLY A 335 20.61 9.40 0.50
C GLY A 335 20.69 10.58 1.48
N ASN A 336 19.76 11.55 1.42
CA ASN A 336 19.73 12.69 2.34
C ASN A 336 19.02 12.30 3.64
N LYS A 337 19.68 11.52 4.47
CA LYS A 337 19.15 11.00 5.73
C LYS A 337 18.66 12.07 6.73
N PRO A 338 19.32 13.22 6.91
CA PRO A 338 18.81 14.26 7.81
C PRO A 338 17.42 14.79 7.42
N GLU A 339 17.21 15.08 6.14
CA GLU A 339 15.90 15.55 5.66
C GLU A 339 14.87 14.41 5.65
N GLU A 340 15.25 13.19 5.24
CA GLU A 340 14.37 12.01 5.33
C GLU A 340 13.80 11.85 6.75
N ARG A 341 14.65 11.91 7.78
CA ARG A 341 14.26 11.77 9.19
C ARG A 341 13.27 12.83 9.63
N LYS A 342 13.51 14.08 9.28
CA LYS A 342 12.60 15.19 9.59
C LYS A 342 11.21 14.94 9.02
N HIS A 343 11.13 14.46 7.79
CA HIS A 343 9.87 14.18 7.14
C HIS A 343 9.19 12.91 7.67
N VAL A 344 9.95 11.89 8.09
CA VAL A 344 9.40 10.71 8.80
C VAL A 344 8.74 11.12 10.11
N GLU A 345 9.39 11.96 10.90
CA GLU A 345 8.84 12.46 12.16
C GLU A 345 7.56 13.28 11.92
N GLN A 346 7.56 14.15 10.92
CA GLN A 346 6.40 14.96 10.56
C GLN A 346 5.23 14.10 10.03
N ALA A 347 5.52 13.09 9.20
CA ALA A 347 4.52 12.14 8.71
C ALA A 347 3.88 11.37 9.88
N TYR A 348 4.69 10.94 10.85
CA TYR A 348 4.17 10.27 12.04
C TYR A 348 3.22 11.17 12.84
N GLN A 349 3.57 12.45 13.07
CA GLN A 349 2.70 13.41 13.75
C GLN A 349 1.37 13.63 13.02
N TYR A 350 1.39 13.73 11.69
CA TYR A 350 0.15 13.83 10.90
C TYR A 350 -0.68 12.53 10.95
N ALA A 351 -0.05 11.38 10.94
CA ALA A 351 -0.74 10.10 11.06
C ALA A 351 -1.39 9.93 12.45
N GLU A 352 -0.72 10.32 13.53
CA GLU A 352 -1.31 10.35 14.87
C GLU A 352 -2.56 11.26 14.91
N LYS A 353 -2.46 12.45 14.32
CA LYS A 353 -3.60 13.38 14.24
C LYS A 353 -4.75 12.79 13.43
N LEU A 354 -4.49 12.15 12.29
CA LEU A 354 -5.50 11.47 11.48
C LEU A 354 -6.18 10.34 12.24
N ASN A 355 -5.40 9.54 12.96
CA ASN A 355 -5.93 8.45 13.77
C ASN A 355 -6.81 8.97 14.93
N LEU A 356 -6.50 10.13 15.52
CA LEU A 356 -7.35 10.77 16.51
C LEU A 356 -8.65 11.30 15.91
N LEU A 357 -8.61 11.82 14.67
CA LEU A 357 -9.79 12.35 13.98
C LEU A 357 -10.73 11.24 13.50
N ASN A 358 -10.19 10.15 12.96
CA ASN A 358 -10.96 9.04 12.41
C ASN A 358 -10.17 7.72 12.48
N PRO A 359 -10.17 7.01 13.65
CA PRO A 359 -9.37 5.81 13.85
C PRO A 359 -9.69 4.68 12.88
N ALA A 360 -10.96 4.48 12.54
CA ALA A 360 -11.38 3.38 11.66
C ALA A 360 -10.87 3.56 10.22
N ARG A 361 -10.74 4.81 9.77
CA ARG A 361 -10.31 5.13 8.41
C ARG A 361 -8.80 5.15 8.26
N PHE A 362 -8.06 5.64 9.27
CA PHE A 362 -6.62 5.92 9.17
C PHE A 362 -5.73 4.99 9.97
N VAL A 363 -6.27 3.83 10.37
CA VAL A 363 -5.50 2.82 11.11
C VAL A 363 -4.27 2.32 10.32
N LEU A 364 -4.38 2.19 9.01
CA LEU A 364 -3.26 1.74 8.18
C LEU A 364 -2.19 2.82 8.01
N GLU A 365 -2.59 4.08 7.94
CA GLU A 365 -1.69 5.22 7.87
C GLU A 365 -0.85 5.33 9.15
N ILE A 366 -1.47 5.25 10.33
CA ILE A 366 -0.73 5.32 11.60
C ILE A 366 0.20 4.12 11.77
N ILE A 367 -0.24 2.91 11.42
CA ILE A 367 0.59 1.71 11.47
C ILE A 367 1.84 1.88 10.58
N SER A 368 1.66 2.29 9.33
CA SER A 368 2.75 2.48 8.38
C SER A 368 3.71 3.60 8.79
N ALA A 369 3.18 4.73 9.29
CA ALA A 369 3.97 5.85 9.74
C ALA A 369 4.76 5.52 11.00
N GLN A 370 4.15 4.84 11.96
CA GLN A 370 4.79 4.44 13.22
C GLN A 370 5.87 3.40 12.99
N ALA A 371 5.68 2.44 12.07
CA ALA A 371 6.73 1.51 11.65
C ALA A 371 7.94 2.25 11.06
N SER A 372 7.72 3.22 10.17
CA SER A 372 8.81 4.04 9.62
C SER A 372 9.51 4.89 10.67
N TYR A 373 8.77 5.40 11.66
CA TYR A 373 9.31 6.13 12.79
C TYR A 373 10.17 5.23 13.69
N ILE A 374 9.74 4.00 13.95
CA ILE A 374 10.53 2.99 14.68
C ILE A 374 11.84 2.70 13.94
N ASP A 375 11.79 2.46 12.64
CA ASP A 375 12.98 2.20 11.81
C ASP A 375 13.96 3.38 11.90
N MET A 376 13.46 4.61 11.83
CA MET A 376 14.28 5.83 11.99
C MET A 376 14.94 5.90 13.39
N LEU A 377 14.20 5.62 14.45
CA LEU A 377 14.75 5.63 15.82
C LEU A 377 15.82 4.56 16.01
N LEU A 378 15.64 3.38 15.40
CA LEU A 378 16.65 2.32 15.39
C LEU A 378 17.93 2.75 14.65
N GLU A 379 17.80 3.42 13.51
CA GLU A 379 18.94 4.00 12.79
C GLU A 379 19.70 5.04 13.65
N LEU A 380 18.97 5.81 14.47
CA LEU A 380 19.56 6.79 15.40
C LEU A 380 20.11 6.14 16.68
N SER A 381 19.95 4.83 16.86
CA SER A 381 20.27 4.12 18.10
C SER A 381 19.48 4.62 19.33
N GLU A 382 18.31 5.22 19.10
CA GLU A 382 17.38 5.67 20.15
C GLU A 382 16.50 4.50 20.61
N HIS A 383 17.13 3.44 21.12
CA HIS A 383 16.50 2.15 21.38
C HIS A 383 15.33 2.21 22.37
N ASP A 384 15.41 3.06 23.39
CA ASP A 384 14.31 3.21 24.38
C ASP A 384 13.07 3.83 23.74
N LYS A 385 13.25 4.83 22.87
CA LYS A 385 12.13 5.43 22.14
C LYS A 385 11.55 4.46 21.10
N ALA A 386 12.42 3.73 20.39
CA ALA A 386 12.01 2.71 19.43
C ALA A 386 11.19 1.60 20.10
N LEU A 387 11.63 1.14 21.28
CA LEU A 387 10.91 0.14 22.07
C LEU A 387 9.54 0.66 22.50
N LYS A 388 9.47 1.89 23.03
CA LYS A 388 8.19 2.49 23.42
C LYS A 388 7.24 2.56 22.22
N ALA A 389 7.69 3.10 21.09
CA ALA A 389 6.87 3.20 19.88
C ALA A 389 6.42 1.81 19.39
N ALA A 390 7.26 0.77 19.52
CA ALA A 390 6.90 -0.59 19.14
C ALA A 390 5.81 -1.20 20.05
N ILE A 391 5.89 -0.96 21.36
CA ILE A 391 4.85 -1.38 22.32
C ILE A 391 3.52 -0.67 22.04
N ASP A 392 3.56 0.64 21.78
CA ASP A 392 2.37 1.42 21.43
C ASP A 392 1.73 0.92 20.13
N LEU A 393 2.55 0.54 19.13
CA LEU A 393 2.08 -0.02 17.87
C LEU A 393 1.46 -1.41 18.04
N GLU A 394 2.06 -2.27 18.85
CA GLU A 394 1.51 -3.60 19.16
C GLU A 394 0.16 -3.49 19.88
N ALA A 395 0.03 -2.53 20.81
CA ALA A 395 -1.23 -2.24 21.49
C ALA A 395 -2.30 -1.77 20.49
N LEU A 396 -1.94 -0.93 19.52
CA LEU A 396 -2.84 -0.47 18.46
C LEU A 396 -3.36 -1.64 17.61
N TYR A 397 -2.49 -2.59 17.21
CA TYR A 397 -2.88 -3.80 16.51
C TYR A 397 -3.90 -4.63 17.30
N THR A 398 -3.64 -4.79 18.60
CA THR A 398 -4.52 -5.56 19.49
C THR A 398 -5.90 -4.91 19.63
N MET A 399 -5.95 -3.60 19.84
CA MET A 399 -7.19 -2.86 20.04
C MET A 399 -8.09 -2.81 18.80
N GLN A 400 -7.50 -2.74 17.62
CA GLN A 400 -8.24 -2.56 16.37
C GLN A 400 -8.65 -3.89 15.71
N GLY A 401 -8.25 -5.04 16.28
CA GLY A 401 -8.55 -6.35 15.69
C GLY A 401 -7.93 -6.57 14.30
N VAL A 402 -6.92 -5.80 13.94
CA VAL A 402 -6.29 -5.77 12.59
C VAL A 402 -5.33 -6.95 12.37
N TRP A 403 -5.35 -7.96 13.23
CA TRP A 403 -4.47 -9.15 13.17
C TRP A 403 -4.49 -9.93 11.84
N GLY A 404 -5.43 -9.64 10.94
CA GLY A 404 -5.47 -10.19 9.58
C GLY A 404 -4.57 -9.47 8.56
N PHE A 405 -4.13 -8.25 8.84
CA PHE A 405 -3.25 -7.43 7.99
C PHE A 405 -1.83 -7.46 8.53
N GLN A 406 -1.19 -8.64 8.53
CA GLN A 406 0.21 -8.75 8.94
C GLN A 406 1.11 -8.17 7.83
N ASP A 407 1.41 -6.88 7.95
CA ASP A 407 2.54 -6.31 7.24
C ASP A 407 3.84 -6.83 7.86
N LEU A 408 4.47 -7.76 7.15
CA LEU A 408 5.73 -8.39 7.58
C LEU A 408 6.86 -7.37 7.82
N ARG A 409 6.77 -6.17 7.24
CA ARG A 409 7.72 -5.09 7.52
C ARG A 409 7.50 -4.53 8.91
N THR A 410 6.27 -4.19 9.25
CA THR A 410 5.90 -3.66 10.56
C THR A 410 6.23 -4.62 11.69
N GLU A 411 5.88 -5.90 11.54
CA GLU A 411 6.24 -6.96 12.49
C GLU A 411 7.77 -7.10 12.65
N ASN A 412 8.53 -6.96 11.57
CA ASN A 412 9.99 -6.96 11.62
C ASN A 412 10.54 -5.76 12.39
N SER A 413 9.98 -4.56 12.20
CA SER A 413 10.37 -3.34 12.91
C SER A 413 10.08 -3.45 14.41
N ILE A 414 8.90 -3.95 14.78
CA ILE A 414 8.50 -4.22 16.18
C ILE A 414 9.49 -5.20 16.82
N GLY A 415 9.71 -6.36 16.21
CA GLY A 415 10.61 -7.37 16.74
C GLY A 415 12.04 -6.86 16.89
N THR A 416 12.52 -6.05 15.93
CA THR A 416 13.86 -5.44 15.99
C THR A 416 13.96 -4.43 17.13
N ALA A 417 12.96 -3.56 17.31
CA ALA A 417 12.92 -2.60 18.41
C ALA A 417 12.92 -3.29 19.78
N MET A 418 12.16 -4.37 19.92
CA MET A 418 12.16 -5.19 21.15
C MET A 418 13.53 -5.82 21.43
N VAL A 419 14.22 -6.35 20.40
CA VAL A 419 15.59 -6.87 20.56
C VAL A 419 16.54 -5.77 20.97
N CYS A 420 16.50 -4.62 20.31
CA CYS A 420 17.39 -3.50 20.62
C CYS A 420 17.10 -2.86 21.99
N GLY A 421 15.84 -2.85 22.41
CA GLY A 421 15.38 -2.33 23.69
C GLY A 421 15.46 -3.32 24.88
N GLY A 422 15.99 -4.53 24.67
CA GLY A 422 16.26 -5.50 25.75
C GLY A 422 15.20 -6.57 25.98
N LEU A 423 14.09 -6.57 25.24
CA LEU A 423 13.04 -7.62 25.28
C LEU A 423 13.40 -8.75 24.29
N TYR A 424 14.53 -9.42 24.54
CA TYR A 424 15.18 -10.30 23.56
C TYR A 424 14.31 -11.50 23.13
N GLU A 425 13.68 -12.20 24.08
CA GLU A 425 12.84 -13.37 23.82
C GLU A 425 11.64 -12.98 22.96
N LEU A 426 10.94 -11.91 23.34
CA LEU A 426 9.75 -11.44 22.67
C LEU A 426 10.08 -10.95 21.26
N GLY A 427 11.14 -10.14 21.12
CA GLY A 427 11.58 -9.66 19.82
C GLY A 427 12.02 -10.81 18.88
N VAL A 428 12.68 -11.85 19.40
CA VAL A 428 13.03 -13.03 18.61
C VAL A 428 11.77 -13.80 18.19
N GLU A 429 10.73 -13.88 19.03
CA GLU A 429 9.46 -14.53 18.68
C GLU A 429 8.79 -13.84 17.50
N HIS A 430 8.67 -12.50 17.52
CA HIS A 430 8.16 -11.71 16.40
C HIS A 430 8.96 -11.95 15.11
N LEU A 431 10.29 -11.88 15.20
CA LEU A 431 11.17 -12.06 14.04
C LEU A 431 11.13 -13.50 13.47
N GLU A 432 10.96 -14.52 14.32
CA GLU A 432 10.79 -15.92 13.87
C GLU A 432 9.48 -16.13 13.09
N LYS A 433 8.41 -15.46 13.51
CA LYS A 433 7.13 -15.46 12.78
C LYS A 433 7.30 -14.82 11.40
N VAL A 434 7.90 -13.62 11.34
CA VAL A 434 8.20 -12.93 10.07
C VAL A 434 9.07 -13.79 9.16
N LYS A 435 10.13 -14.40 9.70
CA LYS A 435 11.02 -15.31 8.97
C LYS A 435 10.23 -16.45 8.31
N LYS A 436 9.36 -17.11 9.08
CA LYS A 436 8.56 -18.25 8.60
C LYS A 436 7.68 -17.87 7.40
N ASP A 437 7.05 -16.70 7.46
CA ASP A 437 6.16 -16.24 6.38
C ASP A 437 6.95 -15.79 5.15
N ARG A 438 8.10 -15.11 5.33
CA ARG A 438 9.00 -14.74 4.23
C ARG A 438 9.63 -15.97 3.57
N GLU A 439 10.08 -16.97 4.34
CA GLU A 439 10.58 -18.23 3.80
C GLU A 439 9.49 -18.99 3.02
N LYS A 440 8.23 -18.98 3.51
CA LYS A 440 7.09 -19.57 2.80
C LYS A 440 6.85 -18.87 1.45
N HIS A 441 6.91 -17.54 1.42
CA HIS A 441 6.78 -16.77 0.18
C HIS A 441 7.89 -17.13 -0.83
N LEU A 442 9.14 -17.14 -0.38
CA LEU A 442 10.28 -17.47 -1.25
C LEU A 442 10.28 -18.92 -1.76
N LYS A 443 9.66 -19.86 -1.03
CA LYS A 443 9.43 -21.22 -1.57
C LYS A 443 8.47 -21.20 -2.77
N GLN A 444 7.50 -20.30 -2.78
CA GLN A 444 6.55 -20.16 -3.89
C GLN A 444 7.12 -19.31 -5.04
N LYS A 445 7.91 -18.28 -4.70
CA LYS A 445 8.53 -17.34 -5.64
C LYS A 445 10.03 -17.19 -5.35
N PRO A 446 10.87 -18.15 -5.76
CA PRO A 446 12.30 -18.18 -5.38
C PRO A 446 13.12 -17.01 -5.88
N ASN A 447 12.71 -16.34 -6.95
CA ASN A 447 13.44 -15.23 -7.59
C ASN A 447 12.85 -13.84 -7.24
N ASP A 448 12.04 -13.73 -6.20
CA ASP A 448 11.51 -12.46 -5.73
C ASP A 448 12.63 -11.68 -5.01
N VAL A 449 13.27 -10.75 -5.73
CA VAL A 449 14.44 -9.97 -5.29
C VAL A 449 14.09 -9.10 -4.08
N ASP A 450 12.89 -8.49 -4.05
CA ASP A 450 12.45 -7.64 -2.94
C ASP A 450 12.25 -8.47 -1.67
N MET A 451 11.66 -9.64 -1.79
CA MET A 451 11.49 -10.56 -0.68
C MET A 451 12.83 -11.14 -0.21
N MET A 452 13.78 -11.41 -1.12
CA MET A 452 15.14 -11.81 -0.78
C MET A 452 15.86 -10.72 0.03
N GLY A 453 15.74 -9.45 -0.36
CA GLY A 453 16.26 -8.31 0.40
C GLY A 453 15.61 -8.20 1.78
N SER A 454 14.29 -8.35 1.84
CA SER A 454 13.52 -8.27 3.08
C SER A 454 13.87 -9.37 4.08
N ILE A 455 14.02 -10.62 3.63
CA ILE A 455 14.38 -11.75 4.52
C ILE A 455 15.82 -11.64 5.01
N THR A 456 16.74 -11.07 4.22
CA THR A 456 18.11 -10.79 4.63
C THR A 456 18.13 -9.92 5.89
N THR A 457 17.32 -8.86 5.92
CA THR A 457 17.17 -8.00 7.09
C THR A 457 16.62 -8.77 8.30
N THR A 458 15.62 -9.64 8.11
CA THR A 458 15.08 -10.47 9.20
C THR A 458 16.10 -11.42 9.77
N TYR A 459 16.87 -12.11 8.93
CA TYR A 459 17.95 -12.99 9.39
C TYR A 459 19.02 -12.25 10.18
N ASN A 460 19.41 -11.05 9.73
CA ASN A 460 20.36 -10.20 10.43
C ASN A 460 19.84 -9.80 11.83
N ASN A 461 18.59 -9.38 11.92
CA ASN A 461 17.96 -8.97 13.19
C ASN A 461 17.77 -10.18 14.14
N LEU A 462 17.43 -11.35 13.61
CA LEU A 462 17.41 -12.62 14.37
C LEU A 462 18.82 -12.99 14.87
N SER A 463 19.85 -12.80 14.06
CA SER A 463 21.23 -13.04 14.48
C SER A 463 21.60 -12.18 15.69
N LEU A 464 21.23 -10.89 15.66
CA LEU A 464 21.41 -9.99 16.80
C LEU A 464 20.65 -10.49 18.04
N GLY A 465 19.35 -10.83 17.90
CA GLY A 465 18.53 -11.32 19.00
C GLY A 465 19.05 -12.63 19.60
N TYR A 466 19.41 -13.61 18.77
CA TYR A 466 20.02 -14.84 19.24
C TYR A 466 21.39 -14.62 19.91
N GLY A 467 22.19 -13.68 19.38
CA GLY A 467 23.45 -13.28 20.01
C GLY A 467 23.26 -12.72 21.42
N LYS A 468 22.25 -11.85 21.62
CA LYS A 468 21.86 -11.31 22.94
C LYS A 468 21.37 -12.39 23.90
N LEU A 469 20.67 -13.41 23.38
CA LEU A 469 20.26 -14.59 24.14
C LEU A 469 21.37 -15.63 24.33
N LYS A 470 22.60 -15.34 23.88
CA LYS A 470 23.75 -16.25 23.90
C LYS A 470 23.51 -17.58 23.15
N LYS A 471 22.54 -17.60 22.22
CA LYS A 471 22.28 -18.75 21.33
C LYS A 471 23.15 -18.66 20.07
N TYR A 472 24.46 -18.61 20.26
CA TYR A 472 25.43 -18.26 19.22
C TYR A 472 25.39 -19.15 17.97
N ALA A 473 25.14 -20.45 18.13
CA ALA A 473 25.01 -21.37 16.99
C ALA A 473 23.83 -20.98 16.08
N LYS A 474 22.67 -20.64 16.67
CA LYS A 474 21.51 -20.17 15.91
C LYS A 474 21.78 -18.79 15.27
N ALA A 475 22.46 -17.90 16.00
CA ALA A 475 22.88 -16.60 15.45
C ALA A 475 23.72 -16.77 14.18
N LEU A 476 24.74 -17.64 14.24
CA LEU A 476 25.60 -17.94 13.09
C LEU A 476 24.82 -18.57 11.93
N GLU A 477 23.92 -19.50 12.22
CA GLU A 477 23.10 -20.16 11.17
C GLU A 477 22.31 -19.13 10.35
N VAL A 478 21.55 -18.25 11.02
CA VAL A 478 20.71 -17.26 10.32
C VAL A 478 21.58 -16.18 9.66
N GLN A 479 22.70 -15.80 10.29
CA GLN A 479 23.62 -14.81 9.71
C GLN A 479 24.26 -15.30 8.41
N LYS A 480 24.61 -16.57 8.33
CA LYS A 480 25.12 -17.18 7.10
C LYS A 480 24.08 -17.13 5.97
N LYS A 481 22.80 -17.40 6.29
CA LYS A 481 21.73 -17.27 5.29
C LYS A 481 21.62 -15.82 4.77
N ALA A 482 21.67 -14.83 5.68
CA ALA A 482 21.65 -13.42 5.28
C ALA A 482 22.82 -13.08 4.35
N TYR A 483 24.03 -13.50 4.72
CA TYR A 483 25.24 -13.26 3.93
C TYR A 483 25.16 -13.91 2.54
N GLU A 484 24.74 -15.16 2.41
CA GLU A 484 24.67 -15.85 1.11
C GLU A 484 23.66 -15.19 0.18
N ILE A 485 22.51 -14.74 0.69
CA ILE A 485 21.50 -14.04 -0.12
C ILE A 485 22.07 -12.71 -0.62
N ILE A 486 22.60 -11.87 0.28
CA ILE A 486 23.10 -10.55 -0.13
C ILE A 486 24.29 -10.66 -1.09
N LYS A 487 25.15 -11.66 -0.91
CA LYS A 487 26.25 -11.98 -1.82
C LYS A 487 25.77 -12.30 -3.23
N THR A 488 24.63 -13.00 -3.35
CA THR A 488 23.99 -13.30 -4.63
C THR A 488 23.39 -12.06 -5.28
N LEU A 489 22.78 -11.18 -4.48
CA LEU A 489 22.12 -9.96 -4.97
C LEU A 489 23.11 -8.83 -5.32
N TYR A 490 24.22 -8.72 -4.62
CA TYR A 490 25.17 -7.62 -4.71
C TYR A 490 25.67 -7.34 -6.14
N PRO A 491 26.06 -8.35 -6.98
CA PRO A 491 26.55 -8.10 -8.33
C PRO A 491 25.55 -7.39 -9.24
N HIS A 492 24.24 -7.51 -8.96
CA HIS A 492 23.18 -6.92 -9.77
C HIS A 492 22.97 -5.42 -9.49
N ASN A 493 23.31 -4.95 -8.28
CA ASN A 493 23.21 -3.53 -7.91
C ASN A 493 24.21 -3.17 -6.79
N LYS A 494 25.47 -3.04 -7.16
CA LYS A 494 26.58 -2.79 -6.22
C LYS A 494 26.42 -1.48 -5.45
N ALA A 495 25.95 -0.43 -6.10
CA ALA A 495 25.82 0.89 -5.47
C ALA A 495 24.74 0.88 -4.36
N GLN A 496 23.62 0.23 -4.60
CA GLN A 496 22.50 0.19 -3.65
C GLN A 496 22.71 -0.85 -2.54
N LEU A 497 23.29 -2.00 -2.87
CA LEU A 497 23.43 -3.13 -1.95
C LEU A 497 24.78 -3.18 -1.22
N GLY A 498 25.72 -2.31 -1.61
CA GLY A 498 27.09 -2.34 -1.10
C GLY A 498 27.19 -2.19 0.41
N THR A 499 26.47 -1.23 0.99
CA THR A 499 26.42 -1.02 2.43
C THR A 499 25.89 -2.26 3.15
N ASN A 500 24.82 -2.85 2.64
CA ASN A 500 24.21 -4.05 3.21
C ASN A 500 25.14 -5.26 3.11
N TYR A 501 25.83 -5.42 1.98
CA TYR A 501 26.78 -6.52 1.81
C TYR A 501 27.95 -6.39 2.78
N LEU A 502 28.53 -5.18 2.93
CA LEU A 502 29.57 -4.92 3.92
C LEU A 502 29.09 -5.21 5.35
N LEU A 503 27.91 -4.72 5.72
CA LEU A 503 27.32 -4.94 7.05
C LEU A 503 27.09 -6.42 7.34
N MET A 504 26.52 -7.17 6.40
CA MET A 504 26.30 -8.61 6.57
C MET A 504 27.63 -9.36 6.70
N THR A 505 28.68 -8.96 5.97
CA THR A 505 30.01 -9.55 6.06
C THR A 505 30.63 -9.30 7.42
N LEU A 506 30.53 -8.07 7.95
CA LEU A 506 31.02 -7.73 9.31
C LEU A 506 30.25 -8.50 10.39
N ASN A 507 28.92 -8.55 10.29
CA ASN A 507 28.10 -9.29 11.26
C ASN A 507 28.36 -10.80 11.22
N THR A 508 28.72 -11.34 10.04
CA THR A 508 29.15 -12.74 9.90
C THR A 508 30.47 -12.98 10.61
N SER A 509 31.41 -12.05 10.52
CA SER A 509 32.67 -12.11 11.31
C SER A 509 32.37 -12.15 12.82
N ILE A 510 31.48 -11.26 13.30
CA ILE A 510 31.09 -11.23 14.72
C ILE A 510 30.44 -12.56 15.14
N ALA A 511 29.54 -13.11 14.33
CA ALA A 511 28.87 -14.37 14.62
C ALA A 511 29.86 -15.55 14.69
N TYR A 512 30.86 -15.61 13.82
CA TYR A 512 31.94 -16.61 13.91
C TYR A 512 32.78 -16.47 15.17
N TYR A 513 33.16 -15.25 15.54
CA TYR A 513 33.90 -14.99 16.79
C TYR A 513 33.08 -15.46 18.01
N GLN A 514 31.79 -15.14 18.08
CA GLN A 514 30.92 -15.59 19.16
C GLN A 514 30.83 -17.12 19.26
N ASN A 515 30.96 -17.82 18.14
CA ASN A 515 31.08 -19.28 18.07
C ASN A 515 32.49 -19.81 18.26
N SER A 516 33.43 -18.98 18.73
CA SER A 516 34.85 -19.35 19.00
C SER A 516 35.61 -19.78 17.74
N ASN A 517 35.15 -19.44 16.54
CA ASN A 517 35.85 -19.69 15.28
C ASN A 517 36.57 -18.42 14.80
N ASN A 518 37.71 -18.14 15.45
CA ASN A 518 38.47 -16.92 15.21
C ASN A 518 39.08 -16.88 13.80
N ALA A 519 39.42 -18.02 13.21
CA ALA A 519 40.01 -18.09 11.87
C ALA A 519 39.02 -17.62 10.80
N GLU A 520 37.77 -18.12 10.84
CA GLU A 520 36.73 -17.66 9.93
C GLU A 520 36.33 -16.20 10.21
N ALA A 521 36.31 -15.76 11.48
CA ALA A 521 36.05 -14.36 11.80
C ALA A 521 37.07 -13.42 11.12
N LEU A 522 38.36 -13.73 11.17
CA LEU A 522 39.40 -12.97 10.48
C LEU A 522 39.30 -13.01 8.95
N LYS A 523 38.91 -14.16 8.40
CA LYS A 523 38.68 -14.32 6.96
C LYS A 523 37.56 -13.42 6.47
N PHE A 524 36.43 -13.36 7.20
CA PHE A 524 35.32 -12.47 6.85
C PHE A 524 35.67 -10.99 7.00
N LEU A 525 36.57 -10.61 7.94
CA LEU A 525 37.11 -9.26 7.99
C LEU A 525 37.99 -8.92 6.79
N GLN A 526 38.78 -9.89 6.29
CA GLN A 526 39.54 -9.68 5.06
C GLN A 526 38.63 -9.50 3.84
N GLU A 527 37.53 -10.24 3.77
CA GLU A 527 36.50 -10.07 2.73
C GLU A 527 35.85 -8.70 2.86
N ALA A 528 35.49 -8.26 4.08
CA ALA A 528 34.92 -6.94 4.33
C ALA A 528 35.87 -5.82 3.88
N GLU A 529 37.18 -5.97 4.07
CA GLU A 529 38.20 -5.02 3.60
C GLU A 529 38.22 -4.91 2.08
N ASN A 530 38.11 -6.02 1.37
CA ASN A 530 38.02 -6.04 -0.09
C ASN A 530 36.76 -5.33 -0.59
N ILE A 531 35.58 -5.64 0.02
CA ILE A 531 34.29 -5.00 -0.30
C ILE A 531 34.39 -3.49 -0.04
N ALA A 532 34.93 -3.07 1.10
CA ALA A 532 35.02 -1.65 1.45
C ALA A 532 35.92 -0.87 0.48
N ASN A 533 37.01 -1.47 0.01
CA ASN A 533 37.88 -0.88 -0.99
C ASN A 533 37.21 -0.80 -2.35
N GLU A 534 36.50 -1.84 -2.80
CA GLU A 534 35.73 -1.84 -4.03
C GLU A 534 34.64 -0.74 -4.01
N LEU A 535 33.90 -0.61 -2.91
CA LEU A 535 32.88 0.42 -2.74
C LEU A 535 33.45 1.84 -2.76
N LYS A 536 34.60 2.05 -2.11
CA LYS A 536 35.32 3.33 -2.13
C LYS A 536 35.68 3.75 -3.57
N GLU A 537 36.13 2.81 -4.40
CA GLU A 537 36.41 3.06 -5.82
C GLU A 537 35.16 3.35 -6.64
N LEU A 538 34.05 2.73 -6.27
CA LEU A 538 32.77 2.87 -6.97
C LEU A 538 32.16 4.28 -6.77
N ASN A 539 32.21 4.82 -5.55
CA ASN A 539 31.62 6.11 -5.21
C ASN A 539 32.30 6.74 -3.99
N GLN A 540 32.54 8.06 -4.03
CA GLN A 540 33.07 8.84 -2.90
C GLN A 540 32.21 8.74 -1.62
N LEU A 541 30.92 8.46 -1.77
CA LEU A 541 29.99 8.21 -0.64
C LEU A 541 30.45 7.05 0.26
N PHE A 542 31.29 6.15 -0.23
CA PHE A 542 31.81 5.00 0.53
C PHE A 542 33.27 5.18 0.99
N SER A 543 33.81 6.40 0.90
CA SER A 543 35.23 6.69 1.19
C SER A 543 35.65 6.34 2.62
N SER A 544 34.71 6.34 3.58
CA SER A 544 34.95 6.03 5.00
C SER A 544 34.88 4.53 5.34
N TYR A 545 34.33 3.69 4.47
CA TYR A 545 34.11 2.26 4.76
C TYR A 545 35.39 1.49 5.09
N PRO A 546 36.52 1.70 4.41
CA PRO A 546 37.77 1.07 4.81
C PRO A 546 38.23 1.40 6.25
N LEU A 547 37.91 2.59 6.77
CA LEU A 547 38.22 2.97 8.17
C LEU A 547 37.38 2.17 9.17
N VAL A 548 36.10 1.96 8.87
CA VAL A 548 35.20 1.14 9.70
C VAL A 548 35.70 -0.31 9.77
N VAL A 549 36.12 -0.87 8.65
CA VAL A 549 36.65 -2.24 8.62
C VAL A 549 37.97 -2.34 9.36
N ARG A 550 38.86 -1.34 9.24
CA ARG A 550 40.12 -1.28 10.02
C ARG A 550 39.85 -1.23 11.52
N PHE A 551 38.88 -0.43 11.93
CA PHE A 551 38.44 -0.41 13.32
C PHE A 551 37.94 -1.81 13.78
N ALA A 552 37.06 -2.45 13.02
CA ALA A 552 36.58 -3.78 13.35
C ALA A 552 37.69 -4.83 13.43
N LYS A 553 38.67 -4.76 12.52
CA LYS A 553 39.85 -5.63 12.51
C LYS A 553 40.73 -5.38 13.71
N GLY A 554 40.99 -4.11 14.05
CA GLY A 554 41.75 -3.74 15.24
C GLY A 554 41.10 -4.22 16.54
N ASP A 555 39.80 -4.09 16.66
CA ASP A 555 39.03 -4.54 17.82
C ASP A 555 39.05 -6.09 17.96
N LEU A 556 38.92 -6.84 16.87
CA LEU A 556 39.07 -8.30 16.92
C LEU A 556 40.49 -8.72 17.31
N LEU A 557 41.51 -8.12 16.71
CA LEU A 557 42.91 -8.43 17.05
C LEU A 557 43.23 -8.12 18.52
N ALA A 558 42.67 -7.04 19.07
CA ALA A 558 42.77 -6.71 20.49
C ALA A 558 42.16 -7.79 21.37
N LYS A 559 40.97 -8.29 21.00
CA LYS A 559 40.30 -9.40 21.71
C LYS A 559 41.07 -10.71 21.65
N LEU A 560 41.84 -10.91 20.59
CA LEU A 560 42.68 -12.08 20.39
C LEU A 560 44.12 -11.89 20.92
N SER A 561 44.43 -10.74 21.54
CA SER A 561 45.75 -10.37 22.00
C SER A 561 46.83 -10.50 20.89
N GLN A 562 46.48 -10.15 19.67
CA GLN A 562 47.34 -10.21 18.49
C GLN A 562 48.01 -8.84 18.20
N PRO A 563 49.22 -8.82 17.64
CA PRO A 563 49.93 -7.59 17.32
C PRO A 563 49.24 -6.79 16.22
N GLY A 564 49.48 -5.47 16.20
CA GLY A 564 48.90 -4.54 15.19
C GLY A 564 47.52 -4.01 15.55
N SER A 565 46.90 -4.43 16.65
CA SER A 565 45.57 -3.99 17.08
C SER A 565 45.51 -2.49 17.37
N GLU A 566 46.52 -1.93 18.06
CA GLU A 566 46.53 -0.51 18.47
C GLU A 566 46.58 0.45 17.28
N GLU A 567 47.40 0.17 16.27
CA GLU A 567 47.49 0.98 15.06
C GLU A 567 46.20 1.00 14.27
N LEU A 568 45.57 -0.17 14.10
CA LEU A 568 44.31 -0.30 13.38
C LEU A 568 43.15 0.36 14.13
N LEU A 569 43.08 0.24 15.45
CA LEU A 569 42.09 0.93 16.27
C LEU A 569 42.29 2.45 16.18
N LYS A 570 43.52 2.95 16.31
CA LYS A 570 43.81 4.37 16.18
C LYS A 570 43.36 4.92 14.83
N THR A 571 43.72 4.27 13.72
CA THR A 571 43.33 4.68 12.37
C THR A 571 41.83 4.63 12.17
N GLY A 572 41.13 3.60 12.66
CA GLY A 572 39.70 3.50 12.58
C GLY A 572 38.96 4.57 13.40
N LEU A 573 39.53 4.96 14.56
CA LEU A 573 38.99 6.01 15.42
C LEU A 573 39.21 7.45 14.88
N GLU A 574 40.06 7.65 13.89
CA GLU A 574 40.23 8.93 13.18
C GLU A 574 39.02 9.29 12.32
N TYR A 575 38.10 8.36 12.12
CA TYR A 575 36.84 8.60 11.41
C TYR A 575 36.07 9.75 12.04
N LYS A 576 35.69 10.75 11.22
CA LYS A 576 34.88 11.89 11.65
C LYS A 576 33.43 11.72 11.15
N SER A 577 32.47 11.77 12.07
CA SER A 577 31.04 11.71 11.72
C SER A 577 30.59 12.95 10.94
N GLY A 578 29.65 12.79 10.04
CA GLY A 578 28.90 13.89 9.42
C GLY A 578 29.31 14.27 8.00
N THR A 579 30.20 13.50 7.37
CA THR A 579 30.59 13.77 5.98
C THR A 579 29.74 13.03 4.93
N LEU A 580 28.99 11.98 5.31
CA LEU A 580 28.29 11.13 4.34
C LEU A 580 26.90 10.68 4.83
N PRO A 581 25.88 10.63 3.94
CA PRO A 581 24.49 10.35 4.28
C PRO A 581 24.21 8.93 4.81
N ASN A 582 25.03 7.94 4.46
CA ASN A 582 24.80 6.52 4.76
C ASN A 582 25.61 5.96 5.93
N ASP A 583 26.30 6.82 6.67
CA ASP A 583 27.25 6.41 7.70
C ASP A 583 26.63 5.90 9.01
N ALA A 584 25.36 6.18 9.27
CA ALA A 584 24.76 6.01 10.59
C ALA A 584 24.83 4.56 11.11
N VAL A 585 24.60 3.57 10.26
CA VAL A 585 24.58 2.15 10.65
C VAL A 585 25.98 1.63 11.01
N LEU A 586 27.00 2.10 10.31
CA LEU A 586 28.40 1.69 10.56
C LEU A 586 29.05 2.52 11.68
N LEU A 587 28.63 3.78 11.82
CA LEU A 587 29.08 4.68 12.89
C LEU A 587 28.67 4.23 14.28
N TYR A 588 27.50 3.60 14.42
CA TYR A 588 27.06 3.10 15.72
C TYR A 588 28.11 2.21 16.38
N LEU A 589 28.76 1.33 15.63
CA LEU A 589 29.79 0.43 16.13
C LEU A 589 30.99 1.19 16.69
N ILE A 590 31.43 2.25 15.99
CA ILE A 590 32.57 3.07 16.41
C ILE A 590 32.20 3.99 17.57
N ASN A 591 31.00 4.57 17.54
CA ASN A 591 30.56 5.49 18.59
C ASN A 591 30.30 4.77 19.92
N ASP A 592 29.75 3.56 19.91
CA ASP A 592 29.56 2.75 21.11
C ASP A 592 30.93 2.39 21.74
N TYR A 593 31.93 2.11 20.92
CA TYR A 593 33.29 1.91 21.40
C TYR A 593 33.89 3.20 22.00
N ARG A 594 33.77 4.33 21.33
CA ARG A 594 34.27 5.63 21.79
C ARG A 594 33.66 6.07 23.11
N THR A 595 32.35 5.91 23.24
CA THR A 595 31.57 6.43 24.37
C THR A 595 31.60 5.49 25.56
N ASN A 596 31.49 4.19 25.31
CA ASN A 596 31.28 3.17 26.34
C ASN A 596 32.42 2.17 26.45
N ASN A 597 33.48 2.31 25.64
CA ASN A 597 34.56 1.34 25.49
C ASN A 597 34.06 -0.08 25.19
N ASN A 598 32.94 -0.17 24.47
CA ASN A 598 32.28 -1.42 24.14
C ASN A 598 32.86 -2.00 22.86
N SER A 599 33.61 -3.12 22.98
CA SER A 599 34.02 -3.88 21.80
C SER A 599 32.82 -4.39 21.00
N ILE A 600 32.92 -4.38 19.66
CA ILE A 600 31.91 -4.99 18.79
C ILE A 600 31.95 -6.53 18.87
N TYR A 601 33.11 -7.10 19.24
CA TYR A 601 33.31 -8.53 19.46
C TYR A 601 33.07 -8.88 20.93
N ARG A 602 31.82 -9.16 21.29
CA ARG A 602 31.37 -9.55 22.62
C ARG A 602 30.85 -10.99 22.61
N LYS A 603 31.14 -11.73 23.70
CA LYS A 603 30.54 -13.03 23.99
C LYS A 603 29.56 -12.91 25.13
#